data_4695e416a202b728de33965242b328d2
#
_entry.id   4695e416a202b728de33965242b328d2
#
_cell.length_a   1.000
_cell.length_b   1.000
_cell.length_c   1.000
_cell.angle_alpha   90.00
_cell.angle_beta   90.00
_cell.angle_gamma   90.00
#
_symmetry.space_group_name_H-M   'P 1'
#
loop_
_entity.id
_entity.type
_entity.pdbx_description
1 polymer ?
#
loop_
_entity_poly.entity_id
_entity_poly.type
_entity_poly.pdbx_seq_one_letter_code
_entity_poly.pdbx_strand_id
1 'polypeptide(L)'
;MLQKDGDIDEDVRHRISAGWLKWRQASSILCDKRVPQKLKGKFYRTAIRPAMLYGAECWPTKRRHVQQLSVAEMRMLRWFCGHTMRDRVRNEVIRDRVGVVPIEEKLSIG
;
A
#
# COMPACT_ATOMS: atom_id res chain seq x y z
N MET A 1 10.72 -27.61 -2.28
CA MET A 1 9.56 -27.69 -1.39
C MET A 1 8.43 -26.82 -1.96
N LEU A 2 7.26 -27.41 -2.10
CA LEU A 2 6.11 -26.67 -2.60
C LEU A 2 5.55 -25.77 -1.51
N GLN A 3 5.41 -24.49 -1.85
CA GLN A 3 4.85 -23.51 -0.94
C GLN A 3 3.34 -23.62 -0.96
N LYS A 4 2.75 -23.75 0.21
CA LYS A 4 1.30 -23.85 0.34
C LYS A 4 0.67 -22.45 0.25
N ASP A 5 -0.60 -22.40 -0.17
CA ASP A 5 -1.33 -21.13 -0.25
C ASP A 5 -1.31 -20.36 1.06
N GLY A 6 -1.39 -21.07 2.20
CA GLY A 6 -1.33 -20.44 3.50
C GLY A 6 -0.02 -19.74 3.77
N ASP A 7 1.09 -20.28 3.26
CA ASP A 7 2.40 -19.66 3.42
C ASP A 7 2.47 -18.35 2.63
N ILE A 8 1.88 -18.32 1.43
CA ILE A 8 1.83 -17.11 0.62
C ILE A 8 0.96 -16.04 1.29
N ASP A 9 -0.18 -16.45 1.85
CA ASP A 9 -1.05 -15.51 2.57
C ASP A 9 -0.33 -14.90 3.77
N GLU A 10 0.46 -15.69 4.45
CA GLU A 10 1.25 -15.24 5.60
C GLU A 10 2.34 -14.26 5.15
N ASP A 11 3.01 -14.55 4.03
CA ASP A 11 4.01 -13.66 3.46
C ASP A 11 3.39 -12.32 3.07
N VAL A 12 2.22 -12.33 2.44
CA VAL A 12 1.52 -11.11 2.05
C VAL A 12 1.18 -10.28 3.28
N ARG A 13 0.64 -10.92 4.33
CA ARG A 13 0.32 -10.21 5.58
C ARG A 13 1.58 -9.65 6.22
N HIS A 14 2.67 -10.39 6.19
CA HIS A 14 3.94 -9.92 6.73
C HIS A 14 4.44 -8.69 5.97
N ARG A 15 4.34 -8.70 4.65
CA ARG A 15 4.73 -7.55 3.83
C ARG A 15 3.85 -6.34 4.08
N ILE A 16 2.56 -6.55 4.26
CA ILE A 16 1.63 -5.47 4.61
C ILE A 16 2.01 -4.88 5.98
N SER A 17 2.32 -5.74 6.94
CA SER A 17 2.77 -5.29 8.27
C SER A 17 4.07 -4.51 8.18
N ALA A 18 4.99 -4.92 7.32
CA ALA A 18 6.23 -4.19 7.09
C ALA A 18 5.95 -2.79 6.51
N GLY A 19 4.99 -2.69 5.61
CA GLY A 19 4.56 -1.40 5.07
C GLY A 19 3.98 -0.50 6.15
N TRP A 20 3.14 -1.04 7.01
CA TRP A 20 2.57 -0.27 8.13
C TRP A 20 3.65 0.19 9.10
N LEU A 21 4.67 -0.64 9.33
CA LEU A 21 5.77 -0.25 10.19
C LEU A 21 6.50 0.97 9.64
N LYS A 22 6.79 0.97 8.33
CA LYS A 22 7.39 2.11 7.66
C LYS A 22 6.49 3.34 7.74
N TRP A 23 5.17 3.14 7.57
CA TRP A 23 4.20 4.22 7.66
C TRP A 23 4.23 4.85 9.05
N ARG A 24 4.25 4.02 10.10
CA ARG A 24 4.29 4.51 11.48
C ARG A 24 5.57 5.29 11.79
N GLN A 25 6.70 4.83 11.27
CA GLN A 25 7.97 5.51 11.47
C GLN A 25 7.98 6.91 10.87
N ALA A 26 7.20 7.12 9.82
CA ALA A 26 7.11 8.41 9.14
C ALA A 26 5.81 9.15 9.44
N SER A 27 5.02 8.71 10.41
CA SER A 27 3.68 9.24 10.63
C SER A 27 3.68 10.72 10.99
N SER A 28 4.71 11.20 11.67
CA SER A 28 4.81 12.62 12.01
C SER A 28 4.85 13.49 10.74
N ILE A 29 5.50 13.01 9.68
CA ILE A 29 5.56 13.70 8.39
C ILE A 29 4.29 13.45 7.60
N LEU A 30 3.84 12.19 7.56
CA LEU A 30 2.71 11.80 6.72
C LEU A 30 1.38 12.36 7.22
N CYS A 31 1.28 12.62 8.51
CA CYS A 31 0.07 13.20 9.09
C CYS A 31 0.14 14.71 9.25
N ASP A 32 1.27 15.32 8.87
CA ASP A 32 1.44 16.78 8.97
C ASP A 32 0.71 17.44 7.81
N LYS A 33 -0.25 18.31 8.15
CA LYS A 33 -1.05 19.01 7.14
C LYS A 33 -0.23 20.00 6.30
N ARG A 34 0.93 20.41 6.79
CA ARG A 34 1.81 21.34 6.07
C ARG A 34 2.56 20.67 4.93
N VAL A 35 2.67 19.34 4.96
CA VAL A 35 3.37 18.59 3.92
C VAL A 35 2.41 18.37 2.74
N PRO A 36 2.79 18.75 1.51
CA PRO A 36 1.93 18.54 0.34
C PRO A 36 1.60 17.07 0.13
N GLN A 37 0.37 16.80 -0.30
CA GLN A 37 -0.08 15.42 -0.50
C GLN A 37 0.73 14.70 -1.57
N LYS A 38 1.16 15.40 -2.62
CA LYS A 38 2.01 14.81 -3.67
C LYS A 38 3.34 14.35 -3.10
N LEU A 39 3.90 15.06 -2.14
CA LEU A 39 5.13 14.67 -1.48
C LEU A 39 4.93 13.43 -0.61
N LYS A 40 3.80 13.36 0.08
CA LYS A 40 3.43 12.18 0.86
C LYS A 40 3.31 10.95 -0.06
N GLY A 41 2.69 11.12 -1.21
CA GLY A 41 2.57 10.06 -2.21
C GLY A 41 3.92 9.60 -2.73
N LYS A 42 4.83 10.55 -2.96
CA LYS A 42 6.19 10.21 -3.39
C LYS A 42 6.91 9.38 -2.32
N PHE A 43 6.76 9.78 -1.05
CA PHE A 43 7.34 9.01 0.05
C PHE A 43 6.76 7.59 0.09
N TYR A 44 5.45 7.47 -0.07
CA TYR A 44 4.81 6.17 -0.10
C TYR A 44 5.40 5.29 -1.20
N ARG A 45 5.52 5.83 -2.42
CA ARG A 45 6.03 5.07 -3.57
C ARG A 45 7.49 4.65 -3.41
N THR A 46 8.29 5.45 -2.72
CA THR A 46 9.74 5.20 -2.62
C THR A 46 10.15 4.44 -1.37
N ALA A 47 9.36 4.50 -0.30
CA ALA A 47 9.73 3.91 0.98
C ALA A 47 8.76 2.82 1.44
N ILE A 48 7.47 3.06 1.33
CA ILE A 48 6.46 2.14 1.90
C ILE A 48 6.10 1.03 0.92
N ARG A 49 5.76 1.38 -0.32
CA ARG A 49 5.36 0.40 -1.33
C ARG A 49 6.44 -0.65 -1.58
N PRO A 50 7.72 -0.29 -1.68
CA PRO A 50 8.77 -1.31 -1.87
C PRO A 50 8.83 -2.31 -0.71
N ALA A 51 8.54 -1.88 0.51
CA ALA A 51 8.52 -2.79 1.66
C ALA A 51 7.40 -3.84 1.51
N MET A 52 6.26 -3.43 0.95
CA MET A 52 5.14 -4.34 0.71
C MET A 52 5.39 -5.27 -0.48
N LEU A 53 6.13 -4.80 -1.48
CA LEU A 53 6.38 -5.57 -2.71
C LEU A 53 7.67 -6.37 -2.69
N TYR A 54 8.44 -6.30 -1.61
CA TYR A 54 9.69 -7.05 -1.51
C TYR A 54 9.44 -8.54 -1.71
N GLY A 55 10.10 -9.11 -2.70
CA GLY A 55 9.96 -10.52 -3.01
C GLY A 55 8.68 -10.89 -3.76
N ALA A 56 7.87 -9.90 -4.17
CA ALA A 56 6.58 -10.17 -4.82
C ALA A 56 6.75 -10.91 -6.14
N GLU A 57 7.87 -10.72 -6.82
CA GLU A 57 8.15 -11.42 -8.08
C GLU A 57 8.26 -12.93 -7.90
N CYS A 58 8.49 -13.38 -6.68
CA CYS A 58 8.58 -14.81 -6.35
C CYS A 58 7.23 -15.41 -5.94
N TRP A 59 6.19 -14.57 -5.83
CA TRP A 59 4.89 -15.06 -5.40
C TRP A 59 4.06 -15.53 -6.58
N PRO A 60 3.37 -16.69 -6.46
CA PRO A 60 2.29 -16.99 -7.39
C PRO A 60 1.14 -16.04 -7.09
N THR A 61 1.03 -14.95 -7.86
CA THR A 61 0.12 -13.86 -7.57
C THR A 61 -1.32 -14.27 -7.83
N LYS A 62 -2.13 -14.31 -6.77
CA LYS A 62 -3.55 -14.56 -6.87
C LYS A 62 -4.30 -13.26 -6.68
N ARG A 63 -5.52 -13.21 -7.23
CA ARG A 63 -6.36 -12.03 -7.14
C ARG A 63 -6.56 -11.57 -5.68
N ARG A 64 -6.74 -12.52 -4.76
CA ARG A 64 -6.94 -12.18 -3.36
C ARG A 64 -5.71 -11.51 -2.74
N HIS A 65 -4.51 -11.91 -3.16
CA HIS A 65 -3.28 -11.28 -2.65
C HIS A 65 -3.18 -9.84 -3.14
N VAL A 66 -3.48 -9.60 -4.40
CA VAL A 66 -3.52 -8.26 -4.98
C VAL A 66 -4.56 -7.41 -4.26
N GLN A 67 -5.73 -7.98 -3.98
CA GLN A 67 -6.79 -7.27 -3.29
C GLN A 67 -6.37 -6.88 -1.88
N GLN A 68 -5.72 -7.78 -1.14
CA GLN A 68 -5.23 -7.49 0.20
C GLN A 68 -4.23 -6.33 0.20
N LEU A 69 -3.31 -6.35 -0.76
CA LEU A 69 -2.33 -5.28 -0.91
C LEU A 69 -3.00 -3.96 -1.29
N SER A 70 -3.97 -4.01 -2.18
CA SER A 70 -4.70 -2.83 -2.62
C SER A 70 -5.51 -2.20 -1.49
N VAL A 71 -6.15 -3.03 -0.66
CA VAL A 71 -6.91 -2.55 0.51
C VAL A 71 -5.98 -1.85 1.49
N ALA A 72 -4.83 -2.47 1.79
CA ALA A 72 -3.85 -1.86 2.69
C ALA A 72 -3.35 -0.54 2.14
N GLU A 73 -3.04 -0.49 0.85
CA GLU A 73 -2.60 0.72 0.18
C GLU A 73 -3.61 1.84 0.33
N MET A 74 -4.89 1.56 0.05
CA MET A 74 -5.92 2.59 0.15
C MET A 74 -6.11 3.10 1.57
N ARG A 75 -5.98 2.24 2.56
CA ARG A 75 -6.04 2.66 3.97
C ARG A 75 -4.93 3.66 4.29
N MET A 76 -3.72 3.37 3.83
CA MET A 76 -2.58 4.27 4.05
C MET A 76 -2.78 5.60 3.34
N LEU A 77 -3.24 5.57 2.08
CA LEU A 77 -3.44 6.78 1.29
C LEU A 77 -4.55 7.65 1.87
N ARG A 78 -5.61 7.05 2.40
CA ARG A 78 -6.68 7.81 3.05
C ARG A 78 -6.17 8.53 4.29
N TRP A 79 -5.32 7.88 5.06
CA TRP A 79 -4.71 8.51 6.22
C TRP A 79 -3.86 9.72 5.80
N PHE A 80 -3.15 9.63 4.65
CA PHE A 80 -2.38 10.78 4.14
C PHE A 80 -3.26 11.99 3.87
N CYS A 81 -4.48 11.74 3.41
CA CYS A 81 -5.43 12.80 3.07
C CYS A 81 -6.32 13.22 4.25
N GLY A 82 -6.14 12.60 5.42
CA GLY A 82 -6.96 12.88 6.57
C GLY A 82 -8.37 12.31 6.48
N HIS A 83 -8.58 11.32 5.63
CA HIS A 83 -9.89 10.67 5.46
C HIS A 83 -9.93 9.34 6.20
N THR A 84 -11.13 8.93 6.59
CA THR A 84 -11.38 7.64 7.22
C THR A 84 -12.27 6.80 6.31
N MET A 85 -12.54 5.56 6.73
CA MET A 85 -13.45 4.69 6.00
C MET A 85 -14.87 5.24 5.94
N ARG A 86 -15.21 6.16 6.84
CA ARG A 86 -16.54 6.78 6.88
C ARG A 86 -16.71 7.86 5.82
N ASP A 87 -15.61 8.44 5.38
CA ASP A 87 -15.64 9.45 4.33
C ASP A 87 -15.88 8.77 2.99
N ARG A 88 -16.86 9.26 2.25
CA ARG A 88 -17.27 8.65 0.98
C ARG A 88 -16.50 9.22 -0.20
N VAL A 89 -15.22 9.43 -0.02
CA VAL A 89 -14.36 9.89 -1.09
C VAL A 89 -13.89 8.67 -1.90
N ARG A 90 -14.04 8.74 -3.20
CA ARG A 90 -13.68 7.62 -4.08
C ARG A 90 -12.16 7.40 -4.11
N ASN A 91 -11.77 6.15 -4.31
CA ASN A 91 -10.35 5.78 -4.36
C ASN A 91 -9.60 6.56 -5.44
N GLU A 92 -10.21 6.77 -6.59
CA GLU A 92 -9.61 7.51 -7.69
C GLU A 92 -9.25 8.94 -7.29
N VAL A 93 -10.11 9.58 -6.51
CA VAL A 93 -9.87 10.94 -6.03
C VAL A 93 -8.69 10.96 -5.07
N ILE A 94 -8.63 9.99 -4.16
CA ILE A 94 -7.52 9.87 -3.20
C ILE A 94 -6.20 9.67 -3.95
N ARG A 95 -6.17 8.72 -4.89
CA ARG A 95 -4.97 8.42 -5.68
C ARG A 95 -4.50 9.62 -6.47
N ASP A 96 -5.44 10.37 -7.01
CA ASP A 96 -5.13 11.57 -7.78
C ASP A 96 -4.47 12.65 -6.91
N ARG A 97 -5.00 12.82 -5.70
CA ARG A 97 -4.45 13.82 -4.77
C ARG A 97 -3.01 13.51 -4.37
N VAL A 98 -2.69 12.24 -4.14
CA VAL A 98 -1.34 11.85 -3.70
C VAL A 98 -0.45 11.45 -4.87
N GLY A 99 -1.00 11.27 -6.07
CA GLY A 99 -0.22 10.88 -7.24
C GLY A 99 0.31 9.47 -7.17
N VAL A 100 -0.51 8.52 -6.69
CA VAL A 100 -0.13 7.12 -6.54
C VAL A 100 -1.00 6.25 -7.42
N VAL A 101 -0.39 5.54 -8.38
CA VAL A 101 -1.10 4.58 -9.21
C VAL A 101 -1.42 3.32 -8.41
N PRO A 102 -2.45 2.55 -8.80
CA PRO A 102 -2.78 1.31 -8.09
C PRO A 102 -1.61 0.35 -8.03
N ILE A 103 -1.45 -0.31 -6.88
CA ILE A 103 -0.38 -1.28 -6.68
C ILE A 103 -0.48 -2.43 -7.69
N GLU A 104 -1.70 -2.70 -8.18
CA GLU A 104 -1.95 -3.74 -9.18
C GLU A 104 -1.13 -3.54 -10.44
N GLU A 105 -0.86 -2.29 -10.81
CA GLU A 105 -0.06 -1.98 -11.99
C GLU A 105 1.41 -2.33 -11.81
N LYS A 106 1.86 -2.49 -10.56
CA LYS A 106 3.25 -2.85 -10.26
C LYS A 106 3.44 -4.35 -10.12
N LEU A 107 2.33 -5.11 -10.07
CA LEU A 107 2.37 -6.55 -9.99
C LEU A 107 2.11 -7.14 -11.37
N SER A 108 3.00 -8.03 -11.80
CA SER A 108 2.84 -8.70 -13.09
C SER A 108 1.81 -9.81 -12.96
N ILE A 109 0.55 -9.46 -13.20
CA ILE A 109 -0.52 -10.43 -13.24
C ILE A 109 -0.72 -10.81 -14.69
N GLY A 110 -0.25 -12.00 -15.01
CA GLY A 110 -0.38 -12.53 -16.37
C GLY A 110 -1.80 -12.88 -16.72
#